data_e8321d9c45959608c9b405bac531bb46
#
_entry.id   e8321d9c45959608c9b405bac531bb46
#
_cell.length_a   1.000
_cell.length_b   1.000
_cell.length_c   1.000
_cell.angle_alpha   90.00
_cell.angle_beta   90.00
_cell.angle_gamma   90.00
#
_symmetry.space_group_name_H-M   'P 1'
#
loop_
_entity.id
_entity.type
_entity.pdbx_description
1 polymer ?
#
loop_
_entity_poly.entity_id
_entity_poly.type
_entity_poly.pdbx_seq_one_letter_code
_entity_poly.pdbx_strand_id
1 'polypeptide(L)'
;MIIDAHAHLWNPQAGRVNGKPVIPLTGGRSDFGGELRQMMPPYMLDGRNTVEMLMANMDYARVSGCVITQEYIDGSQDSYLLECKEKYPDRMRITCLYEEKPIADEWMSRFDGVKICGGRLENQDLLAHEEVFAQAERLGKFVAIDMADGDLQTDAMEELIGRHPDLRIAVGHFGMVTVDGWEKQIALAKHKNVYIESGGITWLFHREFYPYPSAVRAIRTAIDICGIDKLMWGSDYPRTMTAITYDMSKDFVEKTTELSDEEKRKFLGENAEKFYGFPKLAVPDKMINMVE
;
A
#
# COMPACT_ATOMS: atom_id res chain seq x y z
N MET A 1 4.57 15.83 9.21
CA MET A 1 4.72 14.38 9.44
C MET A 1 4.25 13.68 8.18
N ILE A 2 5.04 12.74 7.66
CA ILE A 2 4.73 11.97 6.45
C ILE A 2 4.56 10.51 6.84
N ILE A 3 3.55 9.83 6.28
CA ILE A 3 3.24 8.43 6.54
C ILE A 3 3.07 7.72 5.19
N ASP A 4 3.81 6.65 5.00
CA ASP A 4 3.70 5.77 3.85
C ASP A 4 2.56 4.77 4.09
N ALA A 5 1.46 4.92 3.36
CA ALA A 5 0.27 4.10 3.52
C ALA A 5 0.36 2.73 2.83
N HIS A 6 1.44 2.47 2.07
CA HIS A 6 1.60 1.23 1.31
C HIS A 6 3.08 0.89 1.09
N ALA A 7 3.59 -0.03 1.87
CA ALA A 7 4.93 -0.59 1.72
C ALA A 7 4.90 -2.10 1.99
N HIS A 8 5.92 -2.82 1.53
CA HIS A 8 6.04 -4.26 1.69
C HIS A 8 7.35 -4.63 2.38
N LEU A 9 7.33 -5.72 3.15
CA LEU A 9 8.50 -6.35 3.74
C LEU A 9 8.39 -7.87 3.58
N TRP A 10 9.54 -8.54 3.39
CA TRP A 10 9.61 -10.00 3.34
C TRP A 10 10.99 -10.56 3.69
N ASN A 11 11.00 -11.83 4.16
CA ASN A 11 12.20 -12.53 4.60
C ASN A 11 12.17 -14.05 4.31
N PRO A 12 12.49 -14.53 3.14
CA PRO A 12 12.38 -14.02 1.76
C PRO A 12 10.95 -14.11 1.19
N GLN A 13 10.79 -13.78 -0.10
CA GLN A 13 9.52 -14.04 -0.81
C GLN A 13 9.23 -15.54 -0.87
N ALA A 14 7.96 -15.90 -0.64
CA ALA A 14 7.47 -17.28 -0.68
C ALA A 14 6.05 -17.38 -1.26
N GLY A 15 5.69 -16.44 -2.13
CA GLY A 15 4.35 -16.32 -2.67
C GLY A 15 4.11 -17.14 -3.94
N ARG A 16 3.02 -16.79 -4.63
CA ARG A 16 2.56 -17.50 -5.82
C ARG A 16 2.03 -16.54 -6.88
N VAL A 17 2.17 -16.94 -8.15
CA VAL A 17 1.55 -16.29 -9.30
C VAL A 17 0.92 -17.38 -10.15
N ASN A 18 -0.40 -17.30 -10.39
CA ASN A 18 -1.17 -18.29 -11.15
C ASN A 18 -0.91 -19.74 -10.66
N GLY A 19 -0.91 -19.93 -9.33
CA GLY A 19 -0.68 -21.21 -8.69
C GLY A 19 0.79 -21.71 -8.68
N LYS A 20 1.72 -21.01 -9.35
CA LYS A 20 3.15 -21.37 -9.38
C LYS A 20 3.93 -20.55 -8.34
N PRO A 21 4.96 -21.13 -7.70
CA PRO A 21 5.75 -20.43 -6.69
C PRO A 21 6.52 -19.25 -7.29
N VAL A 22 6.65 -18.18 -6.48
CA VAL A 22 7.62 -17.11 -6.71
C VAL A 22 8.91 -17.51 -6.03
N ILE A 23 10.01 -17.53 -6.78
CA ILE A 23 11.33 -17.93 -6.28
C ILE A 23 12.26 -16.71 -6.29
N PRO A 24 12.68 -16.20 -5.12
CA PRO A 24 13.61 -15.09 -5.05
C PRO A 24 14.99 -15.50 -5.58
N LEU A 25 15.61 -14.61 -6.34
CA LEU A 25 16.93 -14.76 -6.93
C LEU A 25 17.84 -13.62 -6.51
N THR A 26 19.14 -13.76 -6.72
CA THR A 26 20.08 -12.68 -6.44
C THR A 26 19.85 -11.45 -7.34
N GLY A 27 20.25 -10.27 -6.86
CA GLY A 27 20.18 -9.03 -7.62
C GLY A 27 18.77 -8.48 -7.79
N GLY A 28 17.91 -8.66 -6.78
CA GLY A 28 16.55 -8.12 -6.74
C GLY A 28 15.58 -8.76 -7.73
N ARG A 29 15.93 -9.91 -8.28
CA ARG A 29 15.11 -10.64 -9.24
C ARG A 29 14.30 -11.73 -8.57
N SER A 30 13.20 -12.10 -9.21
CA SER A 30 12.40 -13.27 -8.83
C SER A 30 11.92 -14.01 -10.08
N ASP A 31 11.83 -15.33 -10.00
CA ASP A 31 11.16 -16.16 -11.00
C ASP A 31 9.67 -16.24 -10.64
N PHE A 32 8.84 -15.71 -11.50
CA PHE A 32 7.38 -15.78 -11.41
C PHE A 32 6.81 -16.95 -12.20
N GLY A 33 7.09 -18.17 -11.72
CA GLY A 33 6.57 -19.37 -12.35
C GLY A 33 7.12 -19.62 -13.76
N GLY A 34 8.38 -19.24 -14.01
CA GLY A 34 9.10 -19.38 -15.28
C GLY A 34 9.34 -18.04 -16.00
N GLU A 35 8.85 -16.92 -15.45
CA GLU A 35 9.12 -15.58 -15.98
C GLU A 35 10.04 -14.81 -15.01
N LEU A 36 11.21 -14.42 -15.51
CA LEU A 36 12.18 -13.64 -14.72
C LEU A 36 11.73 -12.17 -14.63
N ARG A 37 11.57 -11.66 -13.41
CA ARG A 37 11.20 -10.26 -13.16
C ARG A 37 12.15 -9.58 -12.19
N GLN A 38 12.38 -8.27 -12.41
CA GLN A 38 13.06 -7.40 -11.45
C GLN A 38 12.03 -6.90 -10.43
N MET A 39 12.13 -7.35 -9.19
CA MET A 39 11.17 -7.03 -8.11
C MET A 39 11.67 -6.00 -7.12
N MET A 40 12.97 -5.92 -6.97
CA MET A 40 13.67 -5.02 -6.07
C MET A 40 14.84 -4.35 -6.82
N PRO A 41 15.43 -3.28 -6.28
CA PRO A 41 16.67 -2.72 -6.82
C PRO A 41 17.77 -3.79 -6.95
N PRO A 42 18.61 -3.74 -8.01
CA PRO A 42 19.63 -4.75 -8.27
C PRO A 42 20.67 -4.94 -7.17
N TYR A 43 20.85 -3.94 -6.29
CA TYR A 43 21.77 -4.01 -5.16
C TYR A 43 21.22 -4.78 -3.94
N MET A 44 19.93 -5.15 -3.94
CA MET A 44 19.33 -6.05 -2.94
C MET A 44 19.64 -7.51 -3.33
N LEU A 45 20.77 -8.03 -2.82
CA LEU A 45 21.38 -9.25 -3.39
C LEU A 45 20.83 -10.56 -2.84
N ASP A 46 20.30 -10.56 -1.60
CA ASP A 46 19.94 -11.77 -0.85
C ASP A 46 18.45 -12.15 -0.95
N GLY A 47 17.68 -11.45 -1.79
CA GLY A 47 16.25 -11.72 -2.00
C GLY A 47 15.35 -11.32 -0.82
N ARG A 48 15.91 -10.66 0.22
CA ARG A 48 15.15 -10.17 1.37
C ARG A 48 14.90 -8.67 1.24
N ASN A 49 13.77 -8.24 1.79
CA ASN A 49 13.41 -6.84 1.93
C ASN A 49 13.13 -6.56 3.40
N THR A 50 14.20 -6.22 4.15
CA THR A 50 14.14 -6.16 5.60
C THR A 50 13.66 -4.82 6.14
N VAL A 51 13.16 -4.85 7.38
CA VAL A 51 12.70 -3.65 8.09
C VAL A 51 13.81 -2.63 8.28
N GLU A 52 15.06 -3.05 8.47
CA GLU A 52 16.20 -2.14 8.62
C GLU A 52 16.44 -1.31 7.35
N MET A 53 16.31 -1.95 6.18
CA MET A 53 16.43 -1.24 4.90
C MET A 53 15.29 -0.24 4.70
N LEU A 54 14.06 -0.60 5.04
CA LEU A 54 12.92 0.33 4.97
C LEU A 54 13.13 1.50 5.93
N MET A 55 13.47 1.24 7.21
CA MET A 55 13.67 2.30 8.19
C MET A 55 14.78 3.26 7.78
N ALA A 56 15.89 2.78 7.21
CA ALA A 56 16.96 3.63 6.70
C ALA A 56 16.47 4.54 5.56
N ASN A 57 15.66 4.02 4.63
CA ASN A 57 15.06 4.82 3.56
C ASN A 57 14.06 5.84 4.10
N MET A 58 13.22 5.43 5.07
CA MET A 58 12.26 6.31 5.73
C MET A 58 12.95 7.47 6.47
N ASP A 59 14.01 7.16 7.22
CA ASP A 59 14.75 8.18 7.97
C ASP A 59 15.42 9.18 7.03
N TYR A 60 16.06 8.70 5.96
CA TYR A 60 16.63 9.57 4.92
C TYR A 60 15.58 10.46 4.25
N ALA A 61 14.42 9.90 3.88
CA ALA A 61 13.33 10.62 3.25
C ALA A 61 12.42 11.38 4.24
N ARG A 62 12.73 11.36 5.55
CA ARG A 62 11.96 11.99 6.64
C ARG A 62 10.51 11.50 6.73
N VAL A 63 10.29 10.22 6.45
CA VAL A 63 9.00 9.54 6.61
C VAL A 63 8.89 8.99 8.04
N SER A 64 7.86 9.40 8.74
CA SER A 64 7.70 9.14 10.18
C SER A 64 7.14 7.76 10.48
N GLY A 65 6.21 7.27 9.66
CA GLY A 65 5.54 5.99 9.87
C GLY A 65 5.20 5.30 8.55
N CYS A 66 4.88 4.02 8.63
CA CYS A 66 4.49 3.23 7.46
C CYS A 66 3.40 2.19 7.78
N VAL A 67 2.66 1.81 6.75
CA VAL A 67 1.73 0.68 6.77
C VAL A 67 2.31 -0.42 5.90
N ILE A 68 2.54 -1.58 6.51
CA ILE A 68 3.04 -2.75 5.79
C ILE A 68 1.86 -3.59 5.36
N THR A 69 1.60 -3.58 4.07
CA THR A 69 0.65 -4.47 3.42
C THR A 69 1.40 -5.70 2.89
N GLN A 70 0.68 -6.77 2.64
CA GLN A 70 1.24 -7.99 2.06
C GLN A 70 0.71 -8.20 0.64
N GLU A 71 1.33 -9.09 -0.10
CA GLU A 71 0.90 -9.42 -1.44
C GLU A 71 1.04 -10.94 -1.67
N TYR A 72 0.16 -11.54 -2.47
CA TYR A 72 0.24 -12.97 -2.81
C TYR A 72 1.58 -13.37 -3.41
N ILE A 73 2.19 -12.48 -4.18
CA ILE A 73 3.52 -12.73 -4.76
C ILE A 73 4.64 -12.77 -3.72
N ASP A 74 4.45 -12.14 -2.57
CA ASP A 74 5.43 -12.16 -1.47
C ASP A 74 5.18 -13.34 -0.53
N GLY A 75 3.94 -13.87 -0.53
CA GLY A 75 3.46 -14.87 0.42
C GLY A 75 3.22 -14.31 1.81
N SER A 76 2.61 -15.11 2.69
CA SER A 76 2.39 -14.68 4.07
C SER A 76 3.71 -14.44 4.80
N GLN A 77 3.91 -13.22 5.26
CA GLN A 77 5.04 -12.75 6.06
C GLN A 77 4.61 -12.47 7.50
N ASP A 78 3.47 -12.97 7.93
CA ASP A 78 2.81 -12.65 9.20
C ASP A 78 3.76 -12.69 10.40
N SER A 79 4.52 -13.79 10.56
CA SER A 79 5.45 -13.93 11.70
C SER A 79 6.56 -12.87 11.66
N TYR A 80 7.12 -12.60 10.48
CA TYR A 80 8.15 -11.60 10.31
C TYR A 80 7.61 -10.19 10.58
N LEU A 81 6.40 -9.87 10.13
CA LEU A 81 5.81 -8.56 10.38
C LEU A 81 5.50 -8.32 11.85
N LEU A 82 5.13 -9.36 12.60
CA LEU A 82 4.96 -9.25 14.06
C LEU A 82 6.29 -8.91 14.75
N GLU A 83 7.40 -9.53 14.36
CA GLU A 83 8.75 -9.19 14.87
C GLU A 83 9.12 -7.73 14.51
N CYS A 84 8.83 -7.30 13.29
CA CYS A 84 9.05 -5.92 12.85
C CYS A 84 8.26 -4.92 13.69
N LYS A 85 6.99 -5.21 13.96
CA LYS A 85 6.12 -4.36 14.77
C LYS A 85 6.59 -4.27 16.23
N GLU A 86 7.05 -5.36 16.83
CA GLU A 86 7.64 -5.35 18.17
C GLU A 86 8.86 -4.41 18.24
N LYS A 87 9.66 -4.37 17.17
CA LYS A 87 10.84 -3.51 17.10
C LYS A 87 10.51 -2.03 16.86
N TYR A 88 9.42 -1.73 16.12
CA TYR A 88 9.01 -0.38 15.74
C TYR A 88 7.51 -0.11 15.99
N PRO A 89 7.00 -0.28 17.23
CA PRO A 89 5.57 -0.35 17.52
C PRO A 89 4.81 0.93 17.17
N ASP A 90 5.42 2.10 17.32
CA ASP A 90 4.77 3.38 17.05
C ASP A 90 4.82 3.77 15.57
N ARG A 91 5.90 3.38 14.87
CA ARG A 91 6.14 3.76 13.48
C ARG A 91 5.47 2.85 12.46
N MET A 92 4.92 1.72 12.86
CA MET A 92 4.46 0.68 11.95
C MET A 92 3.02 0.26 12.23
N ARG A 93 2.25 0.08 11.16
CA ARG A 93 0.99 -0.69 11.14
C ARG A 93 1.17 -1.86 10.19
N ILE A 94 0.65 -3.01 10.56
CA ILE A 94 0.84 -4.24 9.78
C ILE A 94 -0.49 -4.94 9.50
N THR A 95 -0.58 -5.62 8.37
CA THR A 95 -1.72 -6.46 8.00
C THR A 95 -1.34 -7.94 8.03
N CYS A 96 -2.27 -8.83 8.41
CA CYS A 96 -2.17 -10.24 8.02
C CYS A 96 -2.65 -10.41 6.57
N LEU A 97 -2.22 -11.48 5.91
CA LEU A 97 -2.63 -11.80 4.54
C LEU A 97 -3.84 -12.73 4.54
N TYR A 98 -4.89 -12.36 3.81
CA TYR A 98 -6.00 -13.24 3.52
C TYR A 98 -5.69 -14.12 2.29
N GLU A 99 -5.62 -15.42 2.47
CA GLU A 99 -5.31 -16.42 1.44
C GLU A 99 -6.51 -17.34 1.15
N GLU A 100 -7.73 -16.80 1.09
CA GLU A 100 -9.00 -17.51 0.84
C GLU A 100 -9.26 -18.66 1.84
N LYS A 101 -8.73 -18.50 3.05
CA LYS A 101 -8.92 -19.43 4.17
C LYS A 101 -9.36 -18.66 5.41
N PRO A 102 -10.18 -19.27 6.28
CA PRO A 102 -10.52 -18.66 7.55
C PRO A 102 -9.28 -18.28 8.35
N ILE A 103 -9.27 -17.06 8.87
CA ILE A 103 -8.24 -16.57 9.79
C ILE A 103 -8.81 -16.67 11.21
N ALA A 104 -8.09 -17.28 12.16
CA ALA A 104 -8.54 -17.32 13.54
C ALA A 104 -8.58 -15.90 14.14
N ASP A 105 -9.61 -15.60 14.96
CA ASP A 105 -9.78 -14.28 15.59
C ASP A 105 -8.55 -13.87 16.41
N GLU A 106 -7.98 -14.81 17.16
CA GLU A 106 -6.78 -14.56 17.95
C GLU A 106 -5.58 -14.19 17.08
N TRP A 107 -5.49 -14.77 15.86
CA TRP A 107 -4.42 -14.46 14.93
C TRP A 107 -4.61 -13.07 14.31
N MET A 108 -5.79 -12.79 13.73
CA MET A 108 -6.11 -11.47 13.16
C MET A 108 -5.99 -10.34 14.18
N SER A 109 -6.31 -10.60 15.43
CA SER A 109 -6.25 -9.61 16.52
C SER A 109 -4.85 -9.08 16.79
N ARG A 110 -3.79 -9.81 16.43
CA ARG A 110 -2.38 -9.39 16.58
C ARG A 110 -1.97 -8.32 15.58
N PHE A 111 -2.73 -8.16 14.49
CA PHE A 111 -2.47 -7.21 13.41
C PHE A 111 -3.36 -5.97 13.55
N ASP A 112 -3.00 -4.90 12.83
CA ASP A 112 -3.80 -3.68 12.78
C ASP A 112 -4.92 -3.79 11.73
N GLY A 113 -4.69 -4.60 10.69
CA GLY A 113 -5.62 -4.85 9.60
C GLY A 113 -5.43 -6.19 8.91
N VAL A 114 -6.20 -6.42 7.86
CA VAL A 114 -6.08 -7.55 6.95
C VAL A 114 -5.88 -7.06 5.53
N LYS A 115 -4.98 -7.71 4.78
CA LYS A 115 -4.76 -7.45 3.35
C LYS A 115 -5.51 -8.46 2.51
N ILE A 116 -6.24 -7.96 1.52
CA ILE A 116 -6.96 -8.73 0.50
C ILE A 116 -6.43 -8.34 -0.88
N CYS A 117 -5.89 -9.29 -1.62
CA CYS A 117 -5.44 -9.08 -3.00
C CYS A 117 -6.59 -9.44 -3.95
N GLY A 118 -7.64 -8.64 -4.00
CA GLY A 118 -8.90 -8.92 -4.67
C GLY A 118 -8.76 -9.36 -6.12
N GLY A 119 -7.87 -8.71 -6.88
CA GLY A 119 -7.59 -9.08 -8.27
C GLY A 119 -6.79 -10.38 -8.45
N ARG A 120 -6.30 -11.00 -7.36
CA ARG A 120 -5.51 -12.26 -7.38
C ARG A 120 -6.19 -13.43 -6.70
N LEU A 121 -7.39 -13.22 -6.15
CA LEU A 121 -8.20 -14.30 -5.58
C LEU A 121 -8.53 -15.35 -6.67
N GLU A 122 -8.59 -16.60 -6.30
CA GLU A 122 -9.06 -17.68 -7.20
C GLU A 122 -10.53 -17.44 -7.55
N ASN A 123 -11.36 -17.11 -6.54
CA ASN A 123 -12.70 -16.59 -6.76
C ASN A 123 -12.67 -15.06 -6.65
N GLN A 124 -12.76 -14.36 -7.77
CA GLN A 124 -12.72 -12.91 -7.82
C GLN A 124 -14.05 -12.22 -7.45
N ASP A 125 -15.10 -12.98 -7.13
CA ASP A 125 -16.32 -12.42 -6.55
C ASP A 125 -16.10 -12.06 -5.08
N LEU A 126 -15.94 -10.77 -4.80
CA LEU A 126 -15.70 -10.28 -3.44
C LEU A 126 -16.83 -10.62 -2.46
N LEU A 127 -18.07 -10.78 -2.93
CA LEU A 127 -19.18 -11.16 -2.07
C LEU A 127 -19.02 -12.58 -1.51
N ALA A 128 -18.35 -13.47 -2.24
CA ALA A 128 -18.04 -14.81 -1.74
C ALA A 128 -17.03 -14.81 -0.55
N HIS A 129 -16.38 -13.67 -0.30
CA HIS A 129 -15.41 -13.47 0.77
C HIS A 129 -15.93 -12.55 1.89
N GLU A 130 -17.25 -12.29 1.96
CA GLU A 130 -17.85 -11.38 2.96
C GLU A 130 -17.43 -11.69 4.39
N GLU A 131 -17.19 -12.96 4.73
CA GLU A 131 -16.83 -13.38 6.09
C GLU A 131 -15.56 -12.66 6.62
N VAL A 132 -14.53 -12.47 5.79
CA VAL A 132 -13.31 -11.77 6.22
C VAL A 132 -13.56 -10.28 6.46
N PHE A 133 -14.47 -9.65 5.71
CA PHE A 133 -14.88 -8.24 5.93
C PHE A 133 -15.67 -8.11 7.23
N ALA A 134 -16.66 -8.99 7.46
CA ALA A 134 -17.42 -9.05 8.70
C ALA A 134 -16.52 -9.30 9.92
N GLN A 135 -15.54 -10.19 9.78
CA GLN A 135 -14.57 -10.48 10.83
C GLN A 135 -13.70 -9.25 11.15
N ALA A 136 -13.18 -8.57 10.13
CA ALA A 136 -12.37 -7.36 10.29
C ALA A 136 -13.17 -6.25 10.98
N GLU A 137 -14.44 -6.02 10.57
CA GLU A 137 -15.32 -5.04 11.22
C GLU A 137 -15.55 -5.38 12.69
N ARG A 138 -15.94 -6.62 12.99
CA ARG A 138 -16.19 -7.10 14.36
C ARG A 138 -14.98 -6.96 15.29
N LEU A 139 -13.77 -7.16 14.74
CA LEU A 139 -12.52 -7.04 15.48
C LEU A 139 -11.94 -5.61 15.46
N GLY A 140 -12.62 -4.64 14.84
CA GLY A 140 -12.16 -3.25 14.72
C GLY A 140 -10.90 -3.08 13.86
N LYS A 141 -10.63 -4.03 12.95
CA LYS A 141 -9.48 -4.02 12.05
C LYS A 141 -9.82 -3.26 10.77
N PHE A 142 -8.81 -2.69 10.10
CA PHE A 142 -9.02 -2.16 8.75
C PHE A 142 -8.80 -3.25 7.70
N VAL A 143 -9.40 -3.06 6.54
CA VAL A 143 -9.12 -3.83 5.33
C VAL A 143 -8.25 -2.97 4.41
N ALA A 144 -7.11 -3.49 3.97
CA ALA A 144 -6.36 -2.98 2.84
C ALA A 144 -6.63 -3.90 1.64
N ILE A 145 -7.14 -3.36 0.54
CA ILE A 145 -7.53 -4.17 -0.61
C ILE A 145 -6.97 -3.63 -1.92
N ASP A 146 -6.33 -4.52 -2.69
CA ASP A 146 -6.01 -4.27 -4.10
C ASP A 146 -7.10 -4.94 -4.94
N MET A 147 -8.00 -4.15 -5.47
CA MET A 147 -9.08 -4.63 -6.31
C MET A 147 -8.57 -5.05 -7.70
N ALA A 148 -9.36 -5.82 -8.43
CA ALA A 148 -9.09 -6.09 -9.83
C ALA A 148 -9.07 -4.80 -10.65
N ASP A 149 -8.35 -4.82 -11.77
CA ASP A 149 -8.17 -3.66 -12.64
C ASP A 149 -9.52 -3.08 -13.13
N GLY A 150 -9.58 -1.77 -13.22
CA GLY A 150 -10.76 -1.07 -13.68
C GLY A 150 -11.93 -1.13 -12.69
N ASP A 151 -13.14 -1.44 -13.19
CA ASP A 151 -14.37 -1.43 -12.39
C ASP A 151 -14.95 -2.82 -12.08
N LEU A 152 -14.21 -3.89 -12.38
CA LEU A 152 -14.69 -5.27 -12.31
C LEU A 152 -15.24 -5.70 -10.94
N GLN A 153 -14.73 -5.13 -9.85
CA GLN A 153 -15.14 -5.47 -8.49
C GLN A 153 -15.85 -4.31 -7.76
N THR A 154 -16.09 -3.18 -8.42
CA THR A 154 -16.64 -1.99 -7.75
C THR A 154 -18.05 -2.19 -7.23
N ASP A 155 -18.93 -2.86 -7.97
CA ASP A 155 -20.31 -3.11 -7.54
C ASP A 155 -20.37 -4.04 -6.32
N ALA A 156 -19.54 -5.09 -6.30
CA ALA A 156 -19.44 -5.99 -5.16
C ALA A 156 -18.85 -5.27 -3.93
N MET A 157 -17.85 -4.40 -4.14
CA MET A 157 -17.27 -3.60 -3.05
C MET A 157 -18.27 -2.59 -2.50
N GLU A 158 -19.06 -1.92 -3.35
CA GLU A 158 -20.14 -1.01 -2.94
C GLU A 158 -21.14 -1.73 -2.03
N GLU A 159 -21.52 -2.96 -2.39
CA GLU A 159 -22.43 -3.77 -1.59
C GLU A 159 -21.80 -4.16 -0.24
N LEU A 160 -20.53 -4.57 -0.22
CA LEU A 160 -19.79 -4.90 1.03
C LEU A 160 -19.66 -3.67 1.95
N ILE A 161 -19.37 -2.49 1.39
CA ILE A 161 -19.35 -1.24 2.16
C ILE A 161 -20.71 -0.96 2.79
N GLY A 162 -21.79 -1.18 2.04
CA GLY A 162 -23.16 -1.01 2.55
C GLY A 162 -23.52 -1.99 3.67
N ARG A 163 -23.02 -3.23 3.60
CA ARG A 163 -23.26 -4.26 4.63
C ARG A 163 -22.40 -4.06 5.88
N HIS A 164 -21.20 -3.44 5.73
CA HIS A 164 -20.22 -3.21 6.78
C HIS A 164 -19.90 -1.72 6.95
N PRO A 165 -20.85 -0.89 7.40
CA PRO A 165 -20.72 0.57 7.38
C PRO A 165 -19.67 1.12 8.37
N ASP A 166 -19.28 0.36 9.37
CA ASP A 166 -18.26 0.77 10.34
C ASP A 166 -16.85 0.27 9.98
N LEU A 167 -16.74 -0.61 8.97
CA LEU A 167 -15.46 -1.12 8.50
C LEU A 167 -14.65 -0.02 7.82
N ARG A 168 -13.39 0.12 8.25
CA ARG A 168 -12.43 1.01 7.59
C ARG A 168 -11.76 0.27 6.43
N ILE A 169 -11.85 0.84 5.22
CA ILE A 169 -11.32 0.22 3.99
C ILE A 169 -10.34 1.19 3.32
N ALA A 170 -9.12 0.72 3.03
CA ALA A 170 -8.14 1.40 2.18
C ALA A 170 -8.05 0.65 0.84
N VAL A 171 -8.46 1.30 -0.25
CA VAL A 171 -8.34 0.78 -1.61
C VAL A 171 -6.98 1.17 -2.16
N GLY A 172 -6.21 0.18 -2.61
CA GLY A 172 -4.83 0.31 -3.03
C GLY A 172 -4.63 0.80 -4.46
N HIS A 173 -3.38 1.17 -4.75
CA HIS A 173 -2.86 1.49 -6.08
C HIS A 173 -3.64 2.54 -6.87
N PHE A 174 -4.35 3.42 -6.18
CA PHE A 174 -5.15 4.48 -6.83
C PHE A 174 -6.11 3.95 -7.91
N GLY A 175 -6.68 2.75 -7.66
CA GLY A 175 -7.56 2.08 -8.60
C GLY A 175 -6.90 1.65 -9.91
N MET A 176 -5.55 1.52 -9.93
CA MET A 176 -4.77 1.28 -11.17
C MET A 176 -5.03 2.36 -12.23
N VAL A 177 -4.75 3.60 -11.90
CA VAL A 177 -5.08 4.85 -12.62
C VAL A 177 -4.77 4.90 -14.14
N THR A 178 -4.04 3.94 -14.66
CA THR A 178 -3.75 3.79 -16.11
C THR A 178 -4.72 2.83 -16.83
N VAL A 179 -5.70 2.29 -16.11
CA VAL A 179 -6.70 1.35 -16.63
C VAL A 179 -8.08 2.03 -16.65
N ASP A 180 -8.85 1.84 -17.71
CA ASP A 180 -10.20 2.40 -17.83
C ASP A 180 -11.10 1.92 -16.68
N GLY A 181 -11.90 2.83 -16.12
CA GLY A 181 -12.81 2.53 -15.00
C GLY A 181 -12.21 2.77 -13.61
N TRP A 182 -10.94 3.18 -13.50
CA TRP A 182 -10.28 3.46 -12.22
C TRP A 182 -11.02 4.52 -11.38
N GLU A 183 -11.68 5.50 -12.01
CA GLU A 183 -12.44 6.54 -11.33
C GLU A 183 -13.60 5.98 -10.50
N LYS A 184 -14.16 4.82 -10.89
CA LYS A 184 -15.19 4.15 -10.09
C LYS A 184 -14.61 3.61 -8.77
N GLN A 185 -13.38 3.09 -8.78
CA GLN A 185 -12.70 2.70 -7.53
C GLN A 185 -12.46 3.93 -6.64
N ILE A 186 -12.03 5.07 -7.20
CA ILE A 186 -11.87 6.31 -6.44
C ILE A 186 -13.20 6.77 -5.84
N ALA A 187 -14.31 6.62 -6.59
CA ALA A 187 -15.62 7.04 -6.14
C ALA A 187 -16.13 6.29 -4.89
N LEU A 188 -15.63 5.08 -4.61
CA LEU A 188 -15.90 4.35 -3.37
C LEU A 188 -15.51 5.15 -2.11
N ALA A 189 -14.53 6.04 -2.22
CA ALA A 189 -14.11 6.89 -1.10
C ALA A 189 -15.11 8.00 -0.75
N LYS A 190 -16.23 8.14 -1.48
CA LYS A 190 -17.35 8.97 -1.05
C LYS A 190 -18.03 8.40 0.21
N HIS A 191 -17.89 7.11 0.47
CA HIS A 191 -18.32 6.50 1.73
C HIS A 191 -17.42 6.94 2.89
N LYS A 192 -18.03 7.06 4.07
CA LYS A 192 -17.40 7.66 5.27
C LYS A 192 -16.07 7.00 5.64
N ASN A 193 -16.01 5.68 5.64
CA ASN A 193 -14.90 4.89 6.16
C ASN A 193 -13.98 4.32 5.07
N VAL A 194 -14.17 4.74 3.80
CA VAL A 194 -13.34 4.32 2.67
C VAL A 194 -12.33 5.40 2.31
N TYR A 195 -11.10 5.00 2.10
CA TYR A 195 -9.96 5.83 1.70
C TYR A 195 -9.24 5.17 0.53
N ILE A 196 -8.52 5.98 -0.24
CA ILE A 196 -7.71 5.52 -1.37
C ILE A 196 -6.24 5.80 -1.05
N GLU A 197 -5.37 4.83 -1.26
CA GLU A 197 -3.94 5.05 -1.16
C GLU A 197 -3.26 4.87 -2.53
N SER A 198 -2.17 5.62 -2.74
CA SER A 198 -1.54 5.78 -4.05
C SER A 198 -0.39 4.80 -4.30
N GLY A 199 -0.35 3.67 -3.62
CA GLY A 199 0.76 2.71 -3.72
C GLY A 199 1.29 2.58 -5.13
N GLY A 200 2.53 3.00 -5.34
CA GLY A 200 3.19 2.84 -6.63
C GLY A 200 2.68 3.72 -7.78
N ILE A 201 1.96 4.80 -7.53
CA ILE A 201 1.47 5.67 -8.63
C ILE A 201 2.60 6.11 -9.57
N THR A 202 3.82 6.26 -9.07
CA THR A 202 5.00 6.64 -9.87
C THR A 202 5.42 5.54 -10.85
N TRP A 203 5.34 4.25 -10.48
CA TRP A 203 5.68 3.19 -11.41
C TRP A 203 4.58 2.95 -12.45
N LEU A 204 3.32 3.28 -12.18
CA LEU A 204 2.25 3.30 -13.19
C LEU A 204 2.58 4.28 -14.32
N PHE A 205 3.23 5.38 -14.00
CA PHE A 205 3.70 6.39 -14.96
C PHE A 205 5.20 6.30 -15.25
N HIS A 206 5.84 5.14 -15.11
CA HIS A 206 7.29 4.94 -15.29
C HIS A 206 7.86 5.36 -16.65
N ARG A 207 7.01 5.58 -17.66
CA ARG A 207 7.42 6.09 -18.98
C ARG A 207 7.53 7.62 -19.03
N GLU A 208 7.08 8.30 -17.98
CA GLU A 208 7.28 9.75 -17.83
C GLU A 208 8.57 10.02 -17.06
N PHE A 209 9.18 11.17 -17.37
CA PHE A 209 10.23 11.68 -16.52
C PHE A 209 9.65 12.26 -15.24
N TYR A 210 10.44 12.18 -14.15
CA TYR A 210 10.21 12.98 -12.96
C TYR A 210 9.95 14.46 -13.34
N PRO A 211 8.94 15.17 -12.80
CA PRO A 211 8.17 14.85 -11.60
C PRO A 211 6.77 14.22 -11.85
N TYR A 212 6.58 13.43 -12.84
CA TYR A 212 5.35 12.66 -13.10
C TYR A 212 4.08 13.51 -13.24
N PRO A 213 3.96 14.39 -14.24
CA PRO A 213 2.81 15.27 -14.38
C PRO A 213 1.48 14.53 -14.53
N SER A 214 1.47 13.33 -15.10
CA SER A 214 0.25 12.52 -15.21
C SER A 214 -0.18 11.97 -13.85
N ALA A 215 0.75 11.61 -12.96
CA ALA A 215 0.42 11.22 -11.60
C ALA A 215 -0.20 12.40 -10.81
N VAL A 216 0.35 13.61 -10.96
CA VAL A 216 -0.22 14.81 -10.33
C VAL A 216 -1.63 15.11 -10.84
N ARG A 217 -1.87 14.99 -12.15
CA ARG A 217 -3.22 15.14 -12.74
C ARG A 217 -4.19 14.09 -12.21
N ALA A 218 -3.75 12.83 -12.07
CA ALA A 218 -4.57 11.77 -11.50
C ALA A 218 -4.96 12.05 -10.05
N ILE A 219 -4.03 12.56 -9.23
CA ILE A 219 -4.32 13.00 -7.87
C ILE A 219 -5.36 14.14 -7.89
N ARG A 220 -5.23 15.11 -8.78
CA ARG A 220 -6.21 16.21 -8.92
C ARG A 220 -7.59 15.66 -9.30
N THR A 221 -7.68 14.74 -10.27
CA THR A 221 -8.94 14.10 -10.65
C THR A 221 -9.57 13.36 -9.48
N ALA A 222 -8.77 12.64 -8.69
CA ALA A 222 -9.27 11.94 -7.51
C ALA A 222 -9.79 12.90 -6.43
N ILE A 223 -9.11 14.06 -6.24
CA ILE A 223 -9.60 15.13 -5.35
C ILE A 223 -10.97 15.64 -5.81
N ASP A 224 -11.16 15.83 -7.11
CA ASP A 224 -12.44 16.29 -7.67
C ASP A 224 -13.57 15.25 -7.47
N ILE A 225 -13.23 13.95 -7.43
CA ILE A 225 -14.20 12.86 -7.25
C ILE A 225 -14.61 12.69 -5.79
N CYS A 226 -13.64 12.59 -4.86
CA CYS A 226 -13.92 12.20 -3.47
C CYS A 226 -13.40 13.17 -2.40
N GLY A 227 -12.70 14.23 -2.80
CA GLY A 227 -12.07 15.18 -1.88
C GLY A 227 -10.71 14.72 -1.35
N ILE A 228 -9.86 15.71 -1.00
CA ILE A 228 -8.51 15.43 -0.52
C ILE A 228 -8.48 14.64 0.79
N ASP A 229 -9.50 14.77 1.64
CA ASP A 229 -9.57 14.11 2.96
C ASP A 229 -9.65 12.57 2.88
N LYS A 230 -9.74 12.02 1.68
CA LYS A 230 -9.89 10.59 1.40
C LYS A 230 -8.68 9.94 0.74
N LEU A 231 -7.67 10.72 0.42
CA LEU A 231 -6.52 10.28 -0.35
C LEU A 231 -5.27 10.20 0.52
N MET A 232 -4.50 9.13 0.37
CA MET A 232 -3.28 8.86 1.12
C MET A 232 -2.14 8.53 0.16
N TRP A 233 -0.92 8.99 0.48
CA TRP A 233 0.28 8.59 -0.23
C TRP A 233 0.75 7.21 0.24
N GLY A 234 1.12 6.35 -0.71
CA GLY A 234 1.83 5.10 -0.50
C GLY A 234 2.95 4.95 -1.53
N SER A 235 4.09 4.45 -1.13
CA SER A 235 5.28 4.32 -1.99
C SER A 235 5.26 3.08 -2.88
N ASP A 236 4.63 2.00 -2.44
CA ASP A 236 4.84 0.64 -2.97
C ASP A 236 6.32 0.19 -2.88
N TYR A 237 7.00 0.58 -1.78
CA TYR A 237 8.35 0.11 -1.48
C TYR A 237 8.37 -1.42 -1.34
N PRO A 238 9.35 -2.15 -1.89
CA PRO A 238 10.55 -1.69 -2.59
C PRO A 238 10.40 -1.62 -4.12
N ARG A 239 9.24 -1.97 -4.68
CA ARG A 239 9.04 -2.09 -6.13
C ARG A 239 9.29 -0.78 -6.85
N THR A 240 8.79 0.32 -6.31
CA THR A 240 9.04 1.68 -6.84
C THR A 240 10.53 1.98 -6.97
N MET A 241 11.37 1.46 -6.08
CA MET A 241 12.82 1.68 -6.10
C MET A 241 13.54 0.96 -7.25
N THR A 242 12.87 0.17 -8.06
CA THR A 242 13.42 -0.34 -9.33
C THR A 242 13.57 0.76 -10.39
N ALA A 243 12.84 1.87 -10.24
CA ALA A 243 12.81 2.97 -11.20
C ALA A 243 13.31 4.31 -10.62
N ILE A 244 13.02 4.59 -9.34
CA ILE A 244 13.36 5.85 -8.65
C ILE A 244 13.81 5.59 -7.21
N THR A 245 14.29 6.62 -6.51
CA THR A 245 14.59 6.49 -5.07
C THR A 245 13.29 6.54 -4.24
N TYR A 246 13.37 6.03 -3.02
CA TYR A 246 12.26 6.10 -2.08
C TYR A 246 11.81 7.55 -1.81
N ASP A 247 12.77 8.47 -1.66
CA ASP A 247 12.48 9.89 -1.46
C ASP A 247 11.75 10.50 -2.67
N MET A 248 12.16 10.20 -3.90
CA MET A 248 11.49 10.68 -5.12
C MET A 248 10.04 10.19 -5.25
N SER A 249 9.67 9.08 -4.58
CA SER A 249 8.29 8.57 -4.64
C SER A 249 7.27 9.49 -3.97
N LYS A 250 7.70 10.42 -3.10
CA LYS A 250 6.88 11.46 -2.46
C LYS A 250 7.24 12.88 -2.87
N ASP A 251 8.51 13.10 -3.22
CA ASP A 251 9.08 14.42 -3.48
C ASP A 251 8.37 15.14 -4.66
N PHE A 252 7.88 14.39 -5.64
CA PHE A 252 7.08 14.96 -6.73
C PHE A 252 5.78 15.61 -6.24
N VAL A 253 5.18 15.10 -5.15
CA VAL A 253 4.03 15.71 -4.48
C VAL A 253 4.46 16.93 -3.68
N GLU A 254 5.57 16.86 -2.95
CA GLU A 254 6.09 17.99 -2.17
C GLU A 254 6.42 19.19 -3.07
N LYS A 255 6.96 18.95 -4.25
CA LYS A 255 7.46 19.98 -5.19
C LYS A 255 6.43 20.51 -6.18
N THR A 256 5.34 19.77 -6.45
CA THR A 256 4.34 20.24 -7.42
C THR A 256 3.68 21.54 -6.97
N THR A 257 3.36 22.42 -7.91
CA THR A 257 2.56 23.65 -7.69
C THR A 257 1.06 23.44 -7.94
N GLU A 258 0.68 22.23 -8.40
CA GLU A 258 -0.70 21.87 -8.73
C GLU A 258 -1.55 21.52 -7.50
N LEU A 259 -0.90 21.29 -6.36
CA LEU A 259 -1.53 21.02 -5.07
C LEU A 259 -1.19 22.12 -4.07
N SER A 260 -2.18 22.55 -3.30
CA SER A 260 -1.96 23.48 -2.18
C SER A 260 -1.17 22.82 -1.06
N ASP A 261 -0.57 23.61 -0.16
CA ASP A 261 0.16 23.08 0.99
C ASP A 261 -0.74 22.27 1.93
N GLU A 262 -2.03 22.60 2.02
CA GLU A 262 -3.01 21.83 2.79
C GLU A 262 -3.24 20.46 2.15
N GLU A 263 -3.46 20.41 0.83
CA GLU A 263 -3.65 19.14 0.10
C GLU A 263 -2.43 18.24 0.21
N LYS A 264 -1.22 18.81 0.10
CA LYS A 264 0.04 18.04 0.28
C LYS A 264 0.15 17.45 1.68
N ARG A 265 -0.11 18.22 2.74
CA ARG A 265 -0.05 17.71 4.12
C ARG A 265 -1.05 16.57 4.35
N LYS A 266 -2.29 16.74 3.88
CA LYS A 266 -3.34 15.73 3.99
C LYS A 266 -2.96 14.45 3.26
N PHE A 267 -2.58 14.58 1.99
CA PHE A 267 -2.20 13.45 1.14
C PHE A 267 -0.99 12.69 1.67
N LEU A 268 0.06 13.41 2.10
CA LEU A 268 1.33 12.80 2.51
C LEU A 268 1.31 12.22 3.93
N GLY A 269 0.32 12.59 4.79
CA GLY A 269 0.38 12.06 6.15
C GLY A 269 -0.86 12.23 7.01
N GLU A 270 -1.52 13.40 7.05
CA GLU A 270 -2.61 13.65 8.00
C GLU A 270 -3.78 12.67 7.83
N ASN A 271 -4.12 12.30 6.59
CA ASN A 271 -5.17 11.34 6.30
C ASN A 271 -4.80 9.93 6.76
N ALA A 272 -3.55 9.51 6.53
CA ALA A 272 -3.06 8.21 6.98
C ALA A 272 -2.93 8.14 8.51
N GLU A 273 -2.47 9.22 9.16
CA GLU A 273 -2.46 9.35 10.63
C GLU A 273 -3.85 9.06 11.21
N LYS A 274 -4.86 9.75 10.67
CA LYS A 274 -6.25 9.62 11.10
C LYS A 274 -6.82 8.24 10.80
N PHE A 275 -6.64 7.74 9.58
CA PHE A 275 -7.24 6.48 9.14
C PHE A 275 -6.66 5.28 9.89
N TYR A 276 -5.34 5.20 10.01
CA TYR A 276 -4.65 4.07 10.64
C TYR A 276 -4.46 4.23 12.16
N GLY A 277 -4.81 5.40 12.71
CA GLY A 277 -4.69 5.65 14.14
C GLY A 277 -3.23 5.67 14.62
N PHE A 278 -2.35 6.33 13.88
CA PHE A 278 -0.99 6.54 14.34
C PHE A 278 -0.97 7.52 15.53
N PRO A 279 -0.07 7.33 16.51
CA PRO A 279 0.21 8.36 17.49
C PRO A 279 0.92 9.54 16.81
N LYS A 280 1.08 10.64 17.52
CA LYS A 280 1.90 11.75 17.03
C LYS A 280 3.36 11.30 16.95
N LEU A 281 3.86 11.07 15.73
CA LEU A 281 5.21 10.61 15.46
C LEU A 281 6.19 11.77 15.35
N ALA A 282 7.44 11.54 15.78
CA ALA A 282 8.55 12.44 15.48
C ALA A 282 8.84 12.43 13.97
N VAL A 283 9.19 13.57 13.42
CA VAL A 283 9.75 13.64 12.07
C VAL A 283 11.24 13.37 12.17
N PRO A 284 11.79 12.40 11.40
CA PRO A 284 13.22 12.13 11.39
C PRO A 284 14.05 13.40 11.08
N ASP A 285 15.22 13.51 11.68
CA ASP A 285 16.11 14.63 11.44
C ASP A 285 16.54 14.70 9.96
N LYS A 286 16.75 15.92 9.44
CA LYS A 286 17.27 16.09 8.09
C LYS A 286 18.72 15.57 8.06
N MET A 287 19.00 14.61 7.17
CA MET A 287 20.35 14.21 6.84
C MET A 287 20.89 15.14 5.75
N ILE A 288 22.08 15.69 5.96
CA ILE A 288 22.76 16.52 4.96
C ILE A 288 23.42 15.58 3.95
N ASN A 289 23.06 15.70 2.67
CA ASN A 289 23.73 14.99 1.61
C ASN A 289 25.13 15.56 1.42
N MET A 290 26.10 14.75 1.04
CA MET A 290 27.51 15.20 0.91
C MET A 290 27.71 16.27 -0.19
N VAL A 291 26.71 16.53 -1.01
CA VAL A 291 26.72 17.56 -2.08
C VAL A 291 25.92 18.82 -1.73
N GLU A 292 25.39 18.93 -0.50
CA GLU A 292 24.65 20.12 -0.01
C GLU A 292 25.56 21.10 0.73
#